data_aa72642e17de43f27cdcbff019ea6dcd
#
_entry.id   aa72642e17de43f27cdcbff019ea6dcd
#
_cell.length_a   1.000
_cell.length_b   1.000
_cell.length_c   1.000
_cell.angle_alpha   90.00
_cell.angle_beta   90.00
_cell.angle_gamma   90.00
#
_symmetry.space_group_name_H-M   'P 1'
#
loop_
_entity.id
_entity.type
_entity.pdbx_description
1 polymer ?
#
loop_
_entity_poly.entity_id
_entity_poly.type
_entity_poly.pdbx_seq_one_letter_code
_entity_poly.pdbx_strand_id
1 'polypeptide(L)'
;MTEKKKLLVLCVALFCFIAVSAQQRMSVSSLDGKLRFSLKVTPESVSYDIDYRKQPLITNSLLGFSFDSGEFGRNLKAGKVQRKKIDETYKLIVGKTSSVRSRCNEMTVPMQERVRFRPSDKPGCKGIR
;
A
#
# COMPACT_ATOMS: atom_id res chain seq x y z
N MET A 1 -40.11 19.33 -25.86
CA MET A 1 -39.46 17.98 -25.96
C MET A 1 -37.91 18.02 -25.91
N THR A 2 -37.30 19.11 -26.18
CA THR A 2 -35.84 19.27 -26.20
C THR A 2 -35.18 19.46 -24.83
N GLU A 3 -35.83 20.12 -23.90
CA GLU A 3 -35.28 20.41 -22.54
C GLU A 3 -35.16 19.11 -21.71
N LYS A 4 -36.12 18.22 -21.72
CA LYS A 4 -36.08 16.93 -21.00
C LYS A 4 -34.93 16.03 -21.51
N LYS A 5 -34.66 16.05 -22.81
CA LYS A 5 -33.53 15.28 -23.40
C LYS A 5 -32.17 15.88 -22.99
N LYS A 6 -32.03 17.20 -22.92
CA LYS A 6 -30.82 17.87 -22.43
C LYS A 6 -30.58 17.58 -20.96
N LEU A 7 -31.62 17.58 -20.14
CA LEU A 7 -31.52 17.24 -18.72
C LEU A 7 -31.10 15.77 -18.51
N LEU A 8 -31.65 14.83 -19.31
CA LEU A 8 -31.28 13.43 -19.26
C LEU A 8 -29.81 13.19 -19.64
N VAL A 9 -29.35 13.84 -20.70
CA VAL A 9 -27.93 13.74 -21.13
C VAL A 9 -26.99 14.33 -20.08
N LEU A 10 -27.37 15.42 -19.44
CA LEU A 10 -26.61 16.04 -18.36
C LEU A 10 -26.51 15.10 -17.13
N CYS A 11 -27.62 14.44 -16.75
CA CYS A 11 -27.62 13.48 -15.65
C CYS A 11 -26.77 12.24 -15.96
N VAL A 12 -26.80 11.72 -17.19
CA VAL A 12 -25.96 10.58 -17.62
C VAL A 12 -24.49 10.96 -17.63
N ALA A 13 -24.14 12.17 -18.11
CA ALA A 13 -22.77 12.68 -18.09
C ALA A 13 -22.25 12.85 -16.65
N LEU A 14 -23.08 13.31 -15.73
CA LEU A 14 -22.72 13.47 -14.31
C LEU A 14 -22.49 12.12 -13.61
N PHE A 15 -23.23 11.08 -14.02
CA PHE A 15 -23.12 9.72 -13.44
C PHE A 15 -21.83 8.99 -13.88
N CYS A 16 -21.27 9.31 -15.03
CA CYS A 16 -20.02 8.71 -15.52
C CYS A 16 -18.78 9.18 -14.76
N PHE A 17 -18.83 10.28 -13.98
CA PHE A 17 -17.67 10.79 -13.23
C PHE A 17 -17.41 10.07 -11.90
N ILE A 18 -18.25 9.12 -11.46
CA ILE A 18 -18.14 8.51 -10.11
C ILE A 18 -17.31 7.22 -10.12
N ALA A 19 -16.82 6.75 -11.25
CA ALA A 19 -15.90 5.61 -11.31
C ALA A 19 -14.45 6.01 -10.98
N VAL A 20 -14.24 6.69 -9.83
CA VAL A 20 -12.91 6.90 -9.30
C VAL A 20 -12.44 5.60 -8.66
N SER A 21 -11.58 4.89 -9.36
CA SER A 21 -10.87 3.74 -8.81
C SER A 21 -10.21 4.14 -7.50
N ALA A 22 -10.57 3.49 -6.40
CA ALA A 22 -10.06 3.74 -5.06
C ALA A 22 -8.59 3.27 -4.95
N GLN A 23 -7.69 3.92 -5.67
CA GLN A 23 -6.27 3.72 -5.55
C GLN A 23 -5.79 4.44 -4.28
N GLN A 24 -5.42 3.68 -3.26
CA GLN A 24 -4.84 4.25 -2.06
C GLN A 24 -3.36 4.49 -2.26
N ARG A 25 -2.96 5.77 -2.24
CA ARG A 25 -1.55 6.19 -2.31
C ARG A 25 -1.13 6.80 -0.99
N MET A 26 -0.04 6.28 -0.43
CA MET A 26 0.50 6.71 0.86
C MET A 26 1.98 7.01 0.69
N SER A 27 2.48 8.09 1.31
CA SER A 27 3.88 8.46 1.17
C SER A 27 4.51 8.88 2.50
N VAL A 28 5.80 8.66 2.63
CA VAL A 28 6.66 9.14 3.70
C VAL A 28 7.92 9.75 3.10
N SER A 29 8.42 10.81 3.71
CA SER A 29 9.67 11.47 3.26
C SER A 29 10.73 11.41 4.33
N SER A 30 12.00 11.43 3.93
CA SER A 30 13.14 11.63 4.84
C SER A 30 13.02 12.95 5.60
N LEU A 31 13.79 13.11 6.67
CA LEU A 31 13.76 14.32 7.50
C LEU A 31 14.17 15.58 6.71
N ASP A 32 15.10 15.43 5.77
CA ASP A 32 15.56 16.49 4.89
C ASP A 32 14.66 16.70 3.65
N GLY A 33 13.60 15.90 3.51
CA GLY A 33 12.64 15.97 2.41
C GLY A 33 13.17 15.55 1.05
N LYS A 34 14.44 15.12 0.94
CA LYS A 34 15.05 14.78 -0.35
C LYS A 34 14.62 13.41 -0.86
N LEU A 35 14.43 12.44 0.03
CA LEU A 35 13.96 11.10 -0.30
C LEU A 35 12.46 10.99 0.00
N ARG A 36 11.70 10.49 -0.96
CA ARG A 36 10.26 10.19 -0.80
C ARG A 36 10.00 8.75 -1.21
N PHE A 37 9.40 8.01 -0.31
CA PHE A 37 8.84 6.69 -0.58
C PHE A 37 7.33 6.82 -0.74
N SER A 38 6.76 6.25 -1.79
CA SER A 38 5.32 6.26 -2.06
C SER A 38 4.83 4.83 -2.27
N LEU A 39 3.87 4.40 -1.48
CA LEU A 39 3.23 3.09 -1.57
C LEU A 39 1.89 3.23 -2.28
N LYS A 40 1.63 2.38 -3.25
CA LYS A 40 0.36 2.26 -3.98
C LYS A 40 -0.23 0.89 -3.69
N VAL A 41 -1.45 0.88 -3.19
CA VAL A 41 -2.20 -0.35 -2.93
C VAL A 41 -3.41 -0.38 -3.84
N THR A 42 -3.47 -1.39 -4.70
CA THR A 42 -4.61 -1.69 -5.55
C THR A 42 -5.16 -3.06 -5.19
N PRO A 43 -6.37 -3.42 -5.62
CA PRO A 43 -6.90 -4.77 -5.41
C PRO A 43 -6.04 -5.88 -6.02
N GLU A 44 -5.28 -5.57 -7.08
CA GLU A 44 -4.53 -6.54 -7.86
C GLU A 44 -3.07 -6.66 -7.41
N SER A 45 -2.50 -5.58 -6.86
CA SER A 45 -1.09 -5.53 -6.50
C SER A 45 -0.75 -4.43 -5.52
N VAL A 46 0.39 -4.58 -4.87
CA VAL A 46 1.05 -3.52 -4.13
C VAL A 46 2.32 -3.13 -4.86
N SER A 47 2.53 -1.84 -5.06
CA SER A 47 3.73 -1.33 -5.69
C SER A 47 4.25 -0.09 -4.95
N TYR A 48 5.52 0.24 -5.17
CA TYR A 48 6.12 1.42 -4.57
C TYR A 48 6.97 2.20 -5.57
N ASP A 49 7.07 3.49 -5.30
CA ASP A 49 7.97 4.41 -5.98
C ASP A 49 8.95 5.01 -4.97
N ILE A 50 10.16 5.31 -5.40
CA ILE A 50 11.15 6.06 -4.64
C ILE A 50 11.62 7.23 -5.48
N ASP A 51 11.48 8.45 -4.94
CA ASP A 51 11.97 9.68 -5.55
C ASP A 51 13.10 10.26 -4.71
N TYR A 52 14.15 10.75 -5.36
CA TYR A 52 15.22 11.52 -4.74
C TYR A 52 15.30 12.90 -5.39
N ARG A 53 15.17 13.96 -4.57
CA ARG A 53 15.14 15.36 -5.04
C ARG A 53 14.13 15.59 -6.16
N LYS A 54 12.95 14.96 -6.06
CA LYS A 54 11.86 14.98 -7.05
C LYS A 54 12.17 14.25 -8.36
N GLN A 55 13.30 13.54 -8.45
CA GLN A 55 13.62 12.67 -9.58
C GLN A 55 13.31 11.22 -9.23
N PRO A 56 12.64 10.47 -10.11
CA PRO A 56 12.32 9.07 -9.85
C PRO A 56 13.60 8.23 -9.87
N LEU A 57 13.84 7.46 -8.80
CA LEU A 57 14.87 6.44 -8.72
C LEU A 57 14.31 5.05 -9.00
N ILE A 58 13.15 4.76 -8.42
CA ILE A 58 12.43 3.50 -8.59
C ILE A 58 10.99 3.84 -8.90
N THR A 59 10.46 3.24 -9.96
CA THR A 59 9.09 3.48 -10.40
C THR A 59 8.34 2.17 -10.47
N ASN A 60 7.15 2.13 -9.86
CA ASN A 60 6.21 1.03 -9.94
C ASN A 60 6.81 -0.35 -9.66
N SER A 61 7.71 -0.43 -8.67
CA SER A 61 8.27 -1.72 -8.23
C SER A 61 7.22 -2.51 -7.46
N LEU A 62 6.99 -3.75 -7.86
CA LEU A 62 6.02 -4.63 -7.21
C LEU A 62 6.55 -5.08 -5.84
N LEU A 63 5.66 -5.07 -4.85
CA LEU A 63 5.91 -5.59 -3.52
C LEU A 63 5.03 -6.82 -3.30
N GLY A 64 5.64 -7.99 -3.26
CA GLY A 64 4.95 -9.25 -3.05
C GLY A 64 5.93 -10.33 -2.63
N PHE A 65 5.38 -11.44 -2.13
CA PHE A 65 6.15 -12.62 -1.76
C PHE A 65 5.52 -13.83 -2.42
N SER A 66 6.36 -14.73 -2.94
CA SER A 66 5.95 -16.03 -3.46
C SER A 66 6.43 -17.11 -2.51
N PHE A 67 5.53 -18.00 -2.13
CA PHE A 67 5.78 -19.14 -1.27
C PHE A 67 5.31 -20.42 -1.98
N ASP A 68 5.77 -21.58 -1.56
CA ASP A 68 5.31 -22.86 -2.10
C ASP A 68 3.80 -23.08 -1.93
N SER A 69 3.21 -22.45 -0.90
CA SER A 69 1.78 -22.52 -0.58
C SER A 69 0.94 -21.42 -1.25
N GLY A 70 1.55 -20.47 -1.98
CA GLY A 70 0.83 -19.38 -2.63
C GLY A 70 1.60 -18.07 -2.71
N GLU A 71 0.95 -17.06 -3.26
CA GLU A 71 1.50 -15.71 -3.41
C GLU A 71 0.83 -14.73 -2.45
N PHE A 72 1.61 -13.92 -1.76
CA PHE A 72 1.16 -12.79 -0.97
C PHE A 72 1.42 -11.49 -1.72
N GLY A 73 0.47 -10.55 -1.71
CA GLY A 73 0.61 -9.25 -2.40
C GLY A 73 -0.56 -8.94 -3.32
N ARG A 74 -1.54 -9.85 -3.44
CA ARG A 74 -2.79 -9.65 -4.18
C ARG A 74 -3.97 -9.54 -3.23
N ASN A 75 -5.05 -8.86 -3.65
CA ASN A 75 -6.27 -8.66 -2.86
C ASN A 75 -6.03 -8.02 -1.49
N LEU A 76 -4.98 -7.21 -1.36
CA LEU A 76 -4.68 -6.52 -0.13
C LEU A 76 -5.53 -5.26 0.03
N LYS A 77 -5.98 -5.03 1.25
CA LYS A 77 -6.61 -3.78 1.67
C LYS A 77 -5.72 -3.11 2.70
N ALA A 78 -5.33 -1.87 2.43
CA ALA A 78 -4.64 -1.07 3.41
C ALA A 78 -5.62 -0.55 4.47
N GLY A 79 -5.23 -0.62 5.73
CA GLY A 79 -5.93 -0.05 6.86
C GLY A 79 -5.50 1.39 7.15
N LYS A 80 -5.75 1.85 8.36
CA LYS A 80 -5.41 3.21 8.79
C LYS A 80 -3.90 3.38 8.90
N VAL A 81 -3.36 4.31 8.13
CA VAL A 81 -1.93 4.66 8.13
C VAL A 81 -1.56 5.35 9.44
N GLN A 82 -0.52 4.88 10.09
CA GLN A 82 0.08 5.52 11.25
C GLN A 82 1.40 6.18 10.84
N ARG A 83 1.68 7.37 11.35
CA ARG A 83 2.92 8.11 11.12
C ARG A 83 3.53 8.52 12.45
N LYS A 84 4.83 8.30 12.59
CA LYS A 84 5.60 8.63 13.78
C LYS A 84 6.93 9.26 13.37
N LYS A 85 7.39 10.23 14.15
CA LYS A 85 8.78 10.70 14.09
C LYS A 85 9.55 9.99 15.19
N ILE A 86 10.65 9.35 14.80
CA ILE A 86 11.55 8.68 15.73
C ILE A 86 12.77 9.59 15.91
N ASP A 87 13.15 9.84 17.13
CA ASP A 87 14.39 10.52 17.52
C ASP A 87 14.84 9.89 18.84
N GLU A 88 15.66 8.88 18.73
CA GLU A 88 16.13 8.10 19.88
C GLU A 88 17.62 7.86 19.81
N THR A 89 18.25 7.79 20.96
CA THR A 89 19.67 7.52 21.11
C THR A 89 19.84 6.20 21.85
N TYR A 90 20.60 5.29 21.30
CA TYR A 90 20.93 4.02 21.92
C TYR A 90 22.43 3.79 21.95
N LYS A 91 22.86 3.01 22.96
CA LYS A 91 24.28 2.63 23.12
C LYS A 91 24.53 1.32 22.38
N LEU A 92 25.63 1.28 21.64
CA LEU A 92 26.13 0.04 21.05
C LEU A 92 27.07 -0.64 22.05
N ILE A 93 26.85 -1.95 22.23
CA ILE A 93 27.67 -2.77 23.13
C ILE A 93 29.00 -3.13 22.45
N VAL A 94 29.03 -3.15 21.11
CA VAL A 94 30.19 -3.56 20.29
C VAL A 94 30.40 -2.54 19.17
N GLY A 95 31.66 -2.19 18.92
CA GLY A 95 32.05 -1.30 17.80
C GLY A 95 32.81 -0.06 18.26
N LYS A 96 33.29 0.73 17.29
CA LYS A 96 34.03 1.97 17.55
C LYS A 96 33.16 3.14 18.03
N THR A 97 31.87 3.06 17.80
CA THR A 97 30.93 4.11 18.18
C THR A 97 30.12 3.61 19.38
N SER A 98 30.21 4.32 20.50
CA SER A 98 29.52 3.95 21.75
C SER A 98 28.06 4.40 21.77
N SER A 99 27.67 5.39 20.99
CA SER A 99 26.32 5.96 20.97
C SER A 99 25.89 6.32 19.58
N VAL A 100 24.66 5.92 19.19
CA VAL A 100 24.06 6.20 17.88
C VAL A 100 22.73 6.90 18.09
N ARG A 101 22.53 8.02 17.43
CA ARG A 101 21.24 8.71 17.38
C ARG A 101 20.52 8.32 16.11
N SER A 102 19.35 7.67 16.24
CA SER A 102 18.46 7.31 15.15
C SER A 102 17.37 8.35 15.00
N ARG A 103 17.27 8.96 13.82
CA ARG A 103 16.19 9.91 13.50
C ARG A 103 15.58 9.55 12.16
N CYS A 104 14.28 9.31 12.14
CA CYS A 104 13.55 9.02 10.92
C CYS A 104 12.07 9.37 11.02
N ASN A 105 11.42 9.49 9.88
CA ASN A 105 9.97 9.48 9.78
C ASN A 105 9.54 8.04 9.46
N GLU A 106 8.69 7.49 10.31
CA GLU A 106 8.12 6.15 10.16
C GLU A 106 6.70 6.22 9.64
N MET A 107 6.36 5.32 8.73
CA MET A 107 5.00 5.11 8.27
C MET A 107 4.67 3.62 8.37
N THR A 108 3.69 3.30 9.21
CA THR A 108 3.17 1.94 9.37
C THR A 108 1.84 1.81 8.64
N VAL A 109 1.75 0.86 7.74
CA VAL A 109 0.56 0.57 6.95
C VAL A 109 0.12 -0.86 7.24
N PRO A 110 -0.92 -1.08 8.07
CA PRO A 110 -1.47 -2.41 8.25
C PRO A 110 -2.15 -2.86 6.96
N MET A 111 -1.86 -4.08 6.53
CA MET A 111 -2.45 -4.68 5.34
C MET A 111 -3.15 -5.97 5.70
N GLN A 112 -4.34 -6.15 5.13
CA GLN A 112 -5.13 -7.37 5.29
C GLN A 112 -5.43 -7.96 3.92
N GLU A 113 -5.17 -9.24 3.78
CA GLU A 113 -5.55 -10.00 2.61
C GLU A 113 -7.03 -10.35 2.67
N ARG A 114 -7.76 -10.09 1.58
CA ARG A 114 -9.14 -10.55 1.43
C ARG A 114 -9.10 -11.97 0.86
N VAL A 115 -9.07 -12.95 1.72
CA VAL A 115 -9.22 -14.35 1.32
C VAL A 115 -10.66 -14.55 0.82
N ARG A 116 -10.83 -14.78 -0.48
CA ARG A 116 -12.09 -15.30 -1.01
C ARG A 116 -12.12 -16.80 -0.72
N PHE A 117 -12.79 -17.20 0.34
CA PHE A 117 -13.14 -18.61 0.54
C PHE A 117 -13.98 -19.09 -0.65
N ARG A 118 -13.39 -19.92 -1.51
CA ARG A 118 -14.19 -20.75 -2.42
C ARG A 118 -14.73 -21.93 -1.62
N PRO A 119 -16.01 -22.26 -1.71
CA PRO A 119 -16.57 -23.42 -1.00
C PRO A 119 -15.92 -24.77 -1.36
N SER A 120 -15.19 -24.82 -2.47
CA SER A 120 -14.43 -25.98 -2.95
C SER A 120 -13.14 -26.27 -2.16
N ASP A 121 -12.65 -25.30 -1.38
CA ASP A 121 -11.36 -25.42 -0.67
C ASP A 121 -11.53 -25.94 0.77
N LYS A 122 -12.59 -26.71 1.04
CA LYS A 122 -12.68 -27.48 2.29
C LYS A 122 -11.52 -28.44 2.32
N PRO A 123 -10.57 -28.35 3.27
CA PRO A 123 -9.59 -29.40 3.47
C PRO A 123 -10.37 -30.68 3.78
N GLY A 124 -10.33 -31.62 2.84
CA GLY A 124 -10.93 -32.93 3.05
C GLY A 124 -10.26 -33.57 4.27
N CYS A 125 -10.96 -33.61 5.39
CA CYS A 125 -10.59 -34.51 6.48
C CYS A 125 -10.65 -35.94 5.93
N LYS A 126 -9.53 -36.44 5.39
CA LYS A 126 -9.34 -37.86 5.20
C LYS A 126 -9.23 -38.46 6.60
N GLY A 127 -10.36 -38.97 7.07
CA GLY A 127 -10.37 -39.82 8.27
C GLY A 127 -9.39 -40.98 8.09
N ILE A 128 -8.41 -41.04 8.98
CA ILE A 128 -7.54 -42.20 9.15
C ILE A 128 -8.41 -43.25 9.81
N ARG A 129 -8.61 -44.36 9.11
CA ARG A 129 -9.08 -45.61 9.70
C ARG A 129 -7.87 -46.42 10.12
#